data_88ca62acc818a1d7aa07d14691557020
#
_entry.id   88ca62acc818a1d7aa07d14691557020
#
_cell.length_a   1.000
_cell.length_b   1.000
_cell.length_c   1.000
_cell.angle_alpha   90.00
_cell.angle_beta   90.00
_cell.angle_gamma   90.00
#
_symmetry.space_group_name_H-M   'P 1'
#
loop_
_entity.id
_entity.type
_entity.pdbx_description
1 polymer ?
#
loop_
_entity_poly.entity_id
_entity_poly.type
_entity_poly.pdbx_seq_one_letter_code
_entity_poly.pdbx_strand_id
1 'polypeptide(L)'
;MKKIFQMKEPSQTEAGVKDGKELHIRKNDWILIVILLVAAVGVYVAMQYYQNVSTKNAVAVVTVDGVEYGRYPLSEDYTETIRFEDGSYNRFAIQDGYVNMPEASCPDQICVHHSRISRNKETIVCLPDKVVITIENGEDSGIDVLQH
;
A
#
# COMPACT_ATOMS: atom_id res chain seq x y z
N MET A 1 21.48 -55.38 -58.58
CA MET A 1 20.18 -54.66 -58.64
C MET A 1 19.93 -54.08 -57.26
N LYS A 2 20.23 -52.78 -57.07
CA LYS A 2 20.00 -52.06 -55.82
C LYS A 2 18.69 -51.22 -55.99
N LYS A 3 17.65 -51.61 -55.30
CA LYS A 3 16.42 -50.79 -55.21
C LYS A 3 16.66 -49.66 -54.21
N ILE A 4 16.66 -48.44 -54.71
CA ILE A 4 16.72 -47.22 -53.94
C ILE A 4 15.28 -46.98 -53.40
N PHE A 5 15.14 -47.04 -52.07
CA PHE A 5 13.92 -46.73 -51.37
C PHE A 5 13.89 -45.19 -51.20
N GLN A 6 13.03 -44.55 -51.97
CA GLN A 6 12.76 -43.11 -51.80
C GLN A 6 11.84 -42.90 -50.64
N MET A 7 12.35 -42.35 -49.56
CA MET A 7 11.53 -41.82 -48.46
C MET A 7 10.87 -40.52 -48.93
N LYS A 8 9.57 -40.58 -49.07
CA LYS A 8 8.71 -39.41 -49.29
C LYS A 8 8.60 -38.64 -47.96
N GLU A 9 9.16 -37.46 -47.91
CA GLU A 9 9.00 -36.52 -46.81
C GLU A 9 7.51 -36.13 -46.70
N PRO A 10 6.93 -36.11 -45.47
CA PRO A 10 5.61 -35.56 -45.28
C PRO A 10 5.69 -34.03 -45.33
N SER A 11 4.93 -33.47 -46.23
CA SER A 11 4.70 -32.05 -46.35
C SER A 11 4.21 -31.45 -45.05
N GLN A 12 5.03 -30.54 -44.51
CA GLN A 12 4.63 -29.68 -43.39
C GLN A 12 3.46 -28.80 -43.84
N THR A 13 2.31 -29.10 -43.29
CA THR A 13 1.16 -28.20 -43.38
C THR A 13 1.45 -27.02 -42.46
N GLU A 14 1.93 -25.94 -43.06
CA GLU A 14 1.94 -24.65 -42.40
C GLU A 14 0.52 -24.24 -42.10
N ALA A 15 0.09 -24.47 -40.81
CA ALA A 15 -1.08 -23.84 -40.28
C ALA A 15 -0.79 -22.34 -40.20
N GLY A 16 -1.20 -21.63 -41.21
CA GLY A 16 -1.17 -20.18 -41.28
C GLY A 16 -1.99 -19.60 -40.13
N VAL A 17 -1.31 -19.14 -39.12
CA VAL A 17 -1.90 -18.17 -38.15
C VAL A 17 -2.06 -16.86 -38.91
N LYS A 18 -3.13 -16.74 -39.67
CA LYS A 18 -3.66 -15.49 -40.18
C LYS A 18 -4.86 -15.14 -39.28
N ASP A 19 -4.60 -14.50 -38.19
CA ASP A 19 -5.62 -13.66 -37.54
C ASP A 19 -4.97 -12.34 -37.13
N GLY A 20 -4.37 -11.67 -38.07
CA GLY A 20 -4.22 -10.23 -38.06
C GLY A 20 -5.58 -9.62 -38.31
N LYS A 21 -6.45 -9.61 -37.28
CA LYS A 21 -7.63 -8.79 -37.28
C LYS A 21 -7.16 -7.35 -37.30
N GLU A 22 -7.01 -6.80 -38.52
CA GLU A 22 -6.80 -5.38 -38.69
C GLU A 22 -7.95 -4.65 -37.94
N LEU A 23 -7.60 -4.07 -36.82
CA LEU A 23 -8.51 -3.17 -36.10
C LEU A 23 -8.78 -2.01 -37.05
N HIS A 24 -9.84 -2.14 -37.84
CA HIS A 24 -10.36 -1.04 -38.63
C HIS A 24 -10.99 -0.02 -37.63
N ILE A 25 -10.11 0.83 -37.09
CA ILE A 25 -10.51 1.90 -36.17
C ILE A 25 -11.40 2.87 -36.94
N ARG A 26 -12.70 2.71 -36.81
CA ARG A 26 -13.67 3.65 -37.31
C ARG A 26 -13.51 4.98 -36.57
N LYS A 27 -13.77 6.09 -37.22
CA LYS A 27 -13.69 7.44 -36.61
C LYS A 27 -14.47 7.56 -35.29
N ASN A 28 -15.46 6.70 -35.07
CA ASN A 28 -16.24 6.62 -33.84
C ASN A 28 -15.52 5.85 -32.70
N ASP A 29 -14.57 4.95 -33.03
CA ASP A 29 -13.82 4.20 -32.04
C ASP A 29 -12.83 5.10 -31.31
N TRP A 30 -12.31 6.13 -31.98
CA TRP A 30 -11.45 7.13 -31.36
C TRP A 30 -12.18 7.94 -30.28
N ILE A 31 -13.45 8.26 -30.52
CA ILE A 31 -14.32 8.94 -29.53
C ILE A 31 -14.51 8.03 -28.31
N LEU A 32 -14.74 6.74 -28.51
CA LEU A 32 -14.83 5.75 -27.42
C LEU A 32 -13.55 5.67 -26.60
N ILE A 33 -12.39 5.64 -27.24
CA ILE A 33 -11.08 5.61 -26.57
C ILE A 33 -10.90 6.89 -25.74
N VAL A 34 -11.23 8.06 -26.28
CA VAL A 34 -11.13 9.33 -25.56
C VAL A 34 -12.07 9.37 -24.35
N ILE A 35 -13.29 8.89 -24.48
CA ILE A 35 -14.25 8.82 -23.37
C ILE A 35 -13.72 7.88 -22.27
N LEU A 36 -13.18 6.72 -22.62
CA LEU A 36 -12.60 5.78 -21.66
C LEU A 36 -11.38 6.37 -20.95
N LEU A 37 -10.52 7.11 -21.68
CA LEU A 37 -9.37 7.79 -21.08
C LEU A 37 -9.81 8.86 -20.09
N VAL A 38 -10.77 9.69 -20.48
CA VAL A 38 -11.32 10.75 -19.59
C VAL A 38 -11.97 10.13 -18.35
N ALA A 39 -12.73 9.05 -18.51
CA ALA A 39 -13.33 8.31 -17.40
C ALA A 39 -12.24 7.72 -16.47
N ALA A 40 -11.21 7.10 -17.02
CA ALA A 40 -10.10 6.54 -16.25
C ALA A 40 -9.34 7.61 -15.46
N VAL A 41 -9.05 8.76 -16.09
CA VAL A 41 -8.43 9.90 -15.41
C VAL A 41 -9.34 10.46 -14.32
N GLY A 42 -10.64 10.57 -14.57
CA GLY A 42 -11.63 11.01 -13.59
C GLY A 42 -11.68 10.10 -12.35
N VAL A 43 -11.71 8.78 -12.56
CA VAL A 43 -11.66 7.79 -11.47
C VAL A 43 -10.33 7.87 -10.72
N TYR A 44 -9.22 8.02 -11.43
CA TYR A 44 -7.89 8.15 -10.82
C TYR A 44 -7.81 9.39 -9.92
N VAL A 45 -8.25 10.55 -10.42
CA VAL A 45 -8.25 11.81 -9.65
C VAL A 45 -9.20 11.70 -8.45
N ALA A 46 -10.38 11.11 -8.62
CA ALA A 46 -11.31 10.89 -7.54
C ALA A 46 -10.71 9.99 -6.46
N MET A 47 -10.04 8.90 -6.86
CA MET A 47 -9.38 7.99 -5.93
C MET A 47 -8.26 8.69 -5.14
N GLN A 48 -7.44 9.50 -5.80
CA GLN A 48 -6.41 10.32 -5.14
C GLN A 48 -7.04 11.34 -4.17
N TYR A 49 -8.13 11.97 -4.58
CA TYR A 49 -8.82 12.93 -3.72
C TYR A 49 -9.38 12.27 -2.45
N TYR A 50 -10.03 11.11 -2.59
CA TYR A 50 -10.56 10.35 -1.44
C TYR A 50 -9.45 9.84 -0.51
N GLN A 51 -8.31 9.42 -1.04
CA GLN A 51 -7.17 9.01 -0.22
C GLN A 51 -6.61 10.18 0.60
N ASN A 52 -6.46 11.36 0.00
CA ASN A 52 -5.96 12.56 0.68
C ASN A 52 -6.94 13.11 1.74
N VAL A 53 -8.24 12.96 1.53
CA VAL A 53 -9.26 13.39 2.51
C VAL A 53 -9.28 12.46 3.72
N SER A 54 -9.11 11.15 3.49
CA SER A 54 -9.10 10.15 4.57
C SER A 54 -7.92 10.34 5.54
N THR A 55 -6.79 10.84 5.05
CA THR A 55 -5.59 11.04 5.87
C THR A 55 -5.66 12.29 6.76
N LYS A 56 -6.46 13.29 6.38
CA LYS A 56 -6.57 14.56 7.14
C LYS A 56 -7.18 14.41 8.52
N ASN A 57 -8.01 13.39 8.73
CA ASN A 57 -8.66 13.09 10.01
C ASN A 57 -8.04 11.86 10.70
N ALA A 58 -6.97 11.30 10.16
CA ALA A 58 -6.31 10.15 10.75
C ALA A 58 -5.41 10.59 11.91
N VAL A 59 -5.39 9.78 12.96
CA VAL A 59 -4.63 10.00 14.19
C VAL A 59 -3.77 8.77 14.45
N ALA A 60 -2.50 8.99 14.75
CA ALA A 60 -1.61 7.95 15.26
C ALA A 60 -1.82 7.82 16.77
N VAL A 61 -2.33 6.69 17.21
CA VAL A 61 -2.44 6.36 18.63
C VAL A 61 -1.22 5.55 19.03
N VAL A 62 -0.43 6.10 19.91
CA VAL A 62 0.78 5.46 20.44
C VAL A 62 0.46 4.86 21.80
N THR A 63 0.71 3.57 21.97
CA THR A 63 0.58 2.89 23.25
C THR A 63 1.90 2.28 23.69
N VAL A 64 2.18 2.32 24.97
CA VAL A 64 3.36 1.72 25.59
C VAL A 64 2.88 0.80 26.72
N ASP A 65 3.29 -0.47 26.64
CA ASP A 65 2.85 -1.51 27.61
C ASP A 65 1.31 -1.60 27.74
N GLY A 66 0.60 -1.33 26.64
CA GLY A 66 -0.87 -1.35 26.58
C GLY A 66 -1.55 -0.08 27.11
N VAL A 67 -0.79 0.90 27.60
CA VAL A 67 -1.32 2.19 28.07
C VAL A 67 -1.15 3.23 26.97
N GLU A 68 -2.18 4.03 26.71
CA GLU A 68 -2.10 5.11 25.73
C GLU A 68 -1.07 6.15 26.17
N TYR A 69 -0.03 6.32 25.36
CA TYR A 69 1.02 7.31 25.56
C TYR A 69 0.61 8.67 24.98
N GLY A 70 -0.03 8.66 23.81
CA GLY A 70 -0.51 9.88 23.18
C GLY A 70 -1.18 9.65 21.85
N ARG A 71 -1.87 10.70 21.36
CA ARG A 71 -2.56 10.75 20.07
C ARG A 71 -2.01 11.90 19.25
N TYR A 72 -1.59 11.61 18.05
CA TYR A 72 -0.91 12.56 17.16
C TYR A 72 -1.62 12.61 15.81
N PRO A 73 -2.11 13.79 15.39
CA PRO A 73 -2.77 13.92 14.09
C PRO A 73 -1.76 13.73 12.95
N LEU A 74 -2.15 12.98 11.92
CA LEU A 74 -1.30 12.77 10.74
C LEU A 74 -1.19 14.01 9.85
N SER A 75 -2.02 15.03 10.10
CA SER A 75 -2.00 16.28 9.35
C SER A 75 -0.82 17.19 9.69
N GLU A 76 -0.13 16.92 10.78
CA GLU A 76 1.00 17.72 11.27
C GLU A 76 2.25 16.85 11.34
N ASP A 77 3.36 17.39 10.83
CA ASP A 77 4.64 16.72 10.95
C ASP A 77 5.11 16.75 12.40
N TYR A 78 5.44 15.59 12.93
CA TYR A 78 5.81 15.43 14.33
C TYR A 78 6.87 14.36 14.50
N THR A 79 7.76 14.55 15.47
CA THR A 79 8.77 13.54 15.80
C THR A 79 8.95 13.50 17.31
N GLU A 80 8.90 12.30 17.88
CA GLU A 80 9.11 12.10 19.31
C GLU A 80 9.97 10.88 19.58
N THR A 81 10.68 10.92 20.72
CA THR A 81 11.49 9.82 21.22
C THR A 81 11.00 9.38 22.57
N ILE A 82 10.43 8.19 22.61
CA ILE A 82 10.03 7.52 23.85
C ILE A 82 11.28 6.89 24.46
N ARG A 83 11.60 7.24 25.71
CA ARG A 83 12.75 6.72 26.46
C ARG A 83 12.26 5.90 27.64
N PHE A 84 12.90 4.75 27.86
CA PHE A 84 12.58 3.83 28.95
C PHE A 84 13.64 3.90 30.06
N GLU A 85 13.28 3.42 31.24
CA GLU A 85 14.18 3.45 32.41
C GLU A 85 15.42 2.57 32.27
N ASP A 86 15.34 1.51 31.45
CA ASP A 86 16.45 0.62 31.11
C ASP A 86 17.43 1.22 30.10
N GLY A 87 17.17 2.45 29.61
CA GLY A 87 17.98 3.17 28.62
C GLY A 87 17.59 2.85 27.18
N SER A 88 16.62 1.96 26.95
CA SER A 88 16.08 1.73 25.60
C SER A 88 15.27 2.93 25.11
N TYR A 89 15.10 3.04 23.80
CA TYR A 89 14.32 4.10 23.20
C TYR A 89 13.70 3.70 21.87
N ASN A 90 12.60 4.35 21.54
CA ASN A 90 11.94 4.28 20.24
C ASN A 90 11.65 5.69 19.76
N ARG A 91 12.03 5.99 18.53
CA ARG A 91 11.70 7.27 17.87
C ARG A 91 10.68 7.00 16.78
N PHE A 92 9.57 7.69 16.84
CA PHE A 92 8.61 7.70 15.74
C PHE A 92 8.53 9.09 15.11
N ALA A 93 8.17 9.13 13.85
CA ALA A 93 8.01 10.37 13.10
C ALA A 93 6.73 10.31 12.25
N ILE A 94 6.03 11.43 12.20
CA ILE A 94 4.93 11.70 11.30
C ILE A 94 5.43 12.68 10.27
N GLN A 95 5.39 12.31 9.00
CA GLN A 95 5.84 13.14 7.88
C GLN A 95 4.93 12.92 6.67
N ASP A 96 4.47 14.00 6.06
CA ASP A 96 3.61 13.95 4.87
C ASP A 96 2.35 13.07 5.05
N GLY A 97 1.80 12.98 6.26
CA GLY A 97 0.64 12.15 6.57
C GLY A 97 0.95 10.65 6.73
N TYR A 98 2.20 10.28 6.91
CA TYR A 98 2.66 8.92 7.18
C TYR A 98 3.37 8.83 8.52
N VAL A 99 3.21 7.70 9.19
CA VAL A 99 3.96 7.37 10.41
C VAL A 99 5.02 6.34 10.08
N ASN A 100 6.21 6.52 10.60
CA ASN A 100 7.29 5.55 10.58
C ASN A 100 8.05 5.54 11.90
N MET A 101 8.87 4.53 12.10
CA MET A 101 9.78 4.44 13.24
C MET A 101 11.23 4.45 12.72
N PRO A 102 11.85 5.64 12.57
CA PRO A 102 13.20 5.75 11.99
C PRO A 102 14.30 5.16 12.85
N GLU A 103 14.11 5.11 14.17
CA GLU A 103 15.12 4.61 15.10
C GLU A 103 14.46 3.86 16.27
N ALA A 104 15.09 2.78 16.69
CA ALA A 104 14.76 2.07 17.91
C ALA A 104 16.03 1.37 18.46
N SER A 105 16.12 1.22 19.77
CA SER A 105 17.20 0.47 20.42
C SER A 105 16.98 -1.04 20.45
N CYS A 106 15.81 -1.50 20.01
CA CYS A 106 15.49 -2.92 20.00
C CYS A 106 16.47 -3.72 19.09
N PRO A 107 16.93 -4.91 19.50
CA PRO A 107 17.95 -5.66 18.78
C PRO A 107 17.50 -6.12 17.39
N ASP A 108 16.20 -6.42 17.23
CA ASP A 108 15.65 -6.96 15.99
C ASP A 108 15.38 -5.89 14.92
N GLN A 109 15.19 -4.63 15.32
CA GLN A 109 14.90 -3.46 14.48
C GLN A 109 13.79 -3.69 13.43
N ILE A 110 12.90 -4.64 13.68
CA ILE A 110 11.77 -4.95 12.77
C ILE A 110 10.86 -3.75 12.63
N CYS A 111 10.61 -3.02 13.72
CA CYS A 111 9.82 -1.80 13.74
C CYS A 111 10.44 -0.69 12.87
N VAL A 112 11.77 -0.59 12.82
CA VAL A 112 12.51 0.38 12.01
C VAL A 112 12.44 0.04 10.53
N HIS A 113 12.48 -1.25 10.19
CA HIS A 113 12.39 -1.72 8.81
C HIS A 113 10.93 -1.86 8.32
N HIS A 114 9.97 -1.59 9.19
CA HIS A 114 8.57 -1.60 8.79
C HIS A 114 8.26 -0.49 7.79
N SER A 115 7.41 -0.76 6.81
CA SER A 115 6.93 0.26 5.89
C SER A 115 6.18 1.35 6.66
N ARG A 116 6.28 2.60 6.19
CA ARG A 116 5.46 3.68 6.73
C ARG A 116 3.97 3.39 6.57
N ILE A 117 3.19 3.78 7.57
CA ILE A 117 1.75 3.53 7.67
C ILE A 117 0.96 4.84 7.64
N SER A 118 -0.25 4.80 7.10
CA SER A 118 -1.15 5.97 7.05
C SER A 118 -2.63 5.61 7.00
N ARG A 119 -2.94 4.32 6.80
CA ARG A 119 -4.32 3.86 6.64
C ARG A 119 -4.90 3.41 7.96
N ASN A 120 -6.21 3.55 8.09
CA ASN A 120 -6.94 3.09 9.26
C ASN A 120 -6.64 1.63 9.60
N LYS A 121 -6.35 1.35 10.87
CA LYS A 121 -5.97 0.04 11.44
C LYS A 121 -4.59 -0.49 11.03
N GLU A 122 -3.79 0.25 10.25
CA GLU A 122 -2.39 -0.10 10.09
C GLU A 122 -1.64 0.11 11.41
N THR A 123 -0.67 -0.76 11.68
CA THR A 123 0.00 -0.78 12.99
C THR A 123 1.49 -1.06 12.83
N ILE A 124 2.33 -0.32 13.56
CA ILE A 124 3.76 -0.63 13.77
C ILE A 124 3.91 -1.13 15.21
N VAL A 125 4.59 -2.25 15.40
CA VAL A 125 4.79 -2.85 16.72
C VAL A 125 6.29 -3.04 17.00
N CYS A 126 6.74 -2.57 18.16
CA CYS A 126 8.03 -2.90 18.74
C CYS A 126 7.79 -3.79 19.97
N LEU A 127 7.97 -5.09 19.81
CA LEU A 127 7.68 -6.08 20.88
C LEU A 127 8.61 -5.97 22.08
N PRO A 128 9.94 -5.79 21.92
CA PRO A 128 10.83 -5.69 23.06
C PRO A 128 10.47 -4.52 23.99
N ASP A 129 10.12 -3.37 23.42
CA ASP A 129 9.80 -2.15 24.16
C ASP A 129 8.29 -1.99 24.37
N LYS A 130 7.47 -2.94 23.89
CA LYS A 130 6.01 -2.95 23.96
C LYS A 130 5.35 -1.66 23.46
N VAL A 131 5.95 -1.07 22.42
CA VAL A 131 5.41 0.10 21.73
C VAL A 131 4.53 -0.34 20.58
N VAL A 132 3.33 0.18 20.52
CA VAL A 132 2.39 -0.05 19.42
C VAL A 132 1.88 1.29 18.93
N ILE A 133 1.99 1.52 17.62
CA ILE A 133 1.45 2.70 16.94
C ILE A 133 0.37 2.23 16.00
N THR A 134 -0.86 2.65 16.22
CA THR A 134 -2.02 2.29 15.39
C THR A 134 -2.62 3.54 14.77
N ILE A 135 -2.95 3.48 13.49
CA ILE A 135 -3.66 4.55 12.81
C ILE A 135 -5.16 4.38 13.03
N GLU A 136 -5.78 5.41 13.60
CA GLU A 136 -7.22 5.54 13.71
C GLU A 136 -7.69 6.71 12.83
N ASN A 137 -8.80 6.53 12.12
CA ASN A 137 -9.44 7.67 11.48
C ASN A 137 -10.11 8.48 12.59
N GLY A 138 -9.83 9.78 12.64
CA GLY A 138 -10.31 10.70 13.68
C GLY A 138 -11.83 10.93 13.74
N GLU A 139 -12.63 10.11 13.08
CA GLU A 139 -14.02 9.94 13.41
C GLU A 139 -14.05 9.09 14.67
N ASP A 140 -14.56 9.68 15.76
CA ASP A 140 -14.94 9.02 16.98
C ASP A 140 -15.65 7.70 16.66
N SER A 141 -14.88 6.64 16.55
CA SER A 141 -15.46 5.32 16.60
C SER A 141 -15.87 5.12 18.06
N GLY A 142 -17.05 5.61 18.39
CA GLY A 142 -17.73 5.35 19.65
C GLY A 142 -18.02 3.86 19.82
N ILE A 143 -16.97 3.07 19.76
CA ILE A 143 -16.97 1.71 20.28
C ILE A 143 -16.49 1.83 21.70
N ASP A 144 -17.43 2.19 22.53
CA ASP A 144 -17.40 1.94 23.94
C ASP A 144 -17.13 0.44 24.14
N VAL A 145 -15.88 0.10 24.34
CA VAL A 145 -15.53 -1.24 24.78
C VAL A 145 -15.92 -1.33 26.24
N LEU A 146 -17.19 -1.66 26.46
CA LEU A 146 -17.65 -2.13 27.77
C LEU A 146 -16.94 -3.46 28.04
N GLN A 147 -15.76 -3.39 28.62
CA GLN A 147 -15.13 -4.54 29.25
C GLN A 147 -15.66 -4.64 30.71
N HIS A 148 -16.45 -5.68 30.91
CA HIS A 148 -16.70 -6.22 32.23
C HIS A 148 -15.55 -7.13 32.64
#